data_99c97724e7e4dacb96120d8f9745d432
#
_entry.id   99c97724e7e4dacb96120d8f9745d432
#
_cell.length_a   1.000
_cell.length_b   1.000
_cell.length_c   1.000
_cell.angle_alpha   90.00
_cell.angle_beta   90.00
_cell.angle_gamma   90.00
#
_symmetry.space_group_name_H-M   'P 1'
#
loop_
_entity.id
_entity.type
_entity.pdbx_description
1 polymer ?
#
loop_
_entity_poly.entity_id
_entity_poly.type
_entity_poly.pdbx_seq_one_letter_code
_entity_poly.pdbx_strand_id
1 'polypeptide(L)'
;SKSGKSTGEYICPTGARMLVRDGEEIAPGTILAKIQREFGKTRDITGGLPRVEELFEARPPKSPATISEIDGVLRFGEVKKGLREIRVVNDELEEGERTYKLPHGTHLRVHDGESVKAGDRLSEGPIDPHDILSIKGEKAVQEYLLNEIQEVYRLQGVKINDKHIEMIVRQMLQRVRVTDPGDTKFLEGQVVSRAEFEKENRDIAEHNKGKRKKADKLAPARHEALLLGITKAALTTDSFISAASFQET
;
A
#
# COMPACT_ATOMS: atom_id res chain seq x y z
N SER A 1 9.11 -36.64 22.67
CA SER A 1 9.74 -37.85 23.25
C SER A 1 8.67 -38.60 24.06
N LYS A 2 8.52 -39.92 23.85
CA LYS A 2 7.55 -40.80 24.58
C LYS A 2 7.74 -40.84 26.09
N SER A 3 8.74 -40.17 26.65
CA SER A 3 9.05 -40.19 28.10
C SER A 3 8.78 -38.88 28.84
N GLY A 4 8.14 -37.89 28.19
CA GLY A 4 7.84 -36.59 28.83
C GLY A 4 9.05 -35.75 29.23
N LYS A 5 10.28 -36.17 28.88
CA LYS A 5 11.49 -35.39 29.13
C LYS A 5 11.68 -34.37 28.01
N SER A 6 11.81 -33.08 28.38
CA SER A 6 12.19 -32.01 27.46
C SER A 6 13.53 -32.37 26.78
N THR A 7 13.56 -32.37 25.46
CA THR A 7 14.75 -32.64 24.66
C THR A 7 15.55 -31.37 24.34
N GLY A 8 14.92 -30.20 24.47
CA GLY A 8 15.55 -28.89 24.29
C GLY A 8 14.57 -27.80 24.69
N GLU A 9 15.13 -26.69 25.12
CA GLU A 9 14.39 -25.47 25.43
C GLU A 9 14.97 -24.31 24.63
N TYR A 10 14.10 -23.59 23.92
CA TYR A 10 14.49 -22.47 23.10
C TYR A 10 13.75 -21.23 23.54
N ILE A 11 14.47 -20.20 23.93
CA ILE A 11 13.90 -18.92 24.35
C ILE A 11 13.73 -18.06 23.11
N CYS A 12 12.47 -17.74 22.78
CA CYS A 12 12.16 -16.82 21.69
C CYS A 12 12.09 -15.39 22.24
N PRO A 13 12.76 -14.43 21.56
CA PRO A 13 12.65 -13.02 21.94
C PRO A 13 11.25 -12.47 21.69
N THR A 14 10.90 -11.43 22.44
CA THR A 14 9.62 -10.73 22.30
C THR A 14 9.44 -10.23 20.87
N GLY A 15 8.27 -10.48 20.26
CA GLY A 15 7.98 -10.12 18.86
C GLY A 15 8.35 -11.16 17.81
N ALA A 16 8.88 -12.34 18.23
CA ALA A 16 9.08 -13.46 17.31
C ALA A 16 7.73 -14.07 16.89
N ARG A 17 7.51 -14.26 15.60
CA ARG A 17 6.34 -14.96 15.06
C ARG A 17 6.60 -16.47 15.12
N MET A 18 5.80 -17.20 15.89
CA MET A 18 5.84 -18.65 15.94
C MET A 18 5.27 -19.24 14.64
N LEU A 19 5.99 -20.19 14.05
CA LEU A 19 5.59 -20.90 12.83
C LEU A 19 5.06 -22.29 13.09
N VAL A 20 5.21 -22.79 14.33
CA VAL A 20 4.75 -24.11 14.75
C VAL A 20 3.65 -24.00 15.80
N ARG A 21 2.78 -24.99 15.85
CA ARG A 21 1.65 -25.06 16.80
C ARG A 21 2.02 -25.92 18.00
N ASP A 22 1.32 -25.70 19.10
CA ASP A 22 1.46 -26.56 20.28
C ASP A 22 1.04 -28.00 19.96
N GLY A 23 1.89 -28.99 20.36
CA GLY A 23 1.68 -30.40 20.07
C GLY A 23 2.09 -30.87 18.66
N GLU A 24 2.63 -30.00 17.81
CA GLU A 24 3.11 -30.36 16.48
C GLU A 24 4.42 -31.15 16.55
N GLU A 25 4.50 -32.26 15.81
CA GLU A 25 5.76 -33.03 15.68
C GLU A 25 6.68 -32.33 14.69
N ILE A 26 7.88 -31.97 15.14
CA ILE A 26 8.87 -31.26 14.35
C ILE A 26 10.09 -32.16 14.05
N ALA A 27 10.63 -32.02 12.84
CA ALA A 27 11.86 -32.65 12.42
C ALA A 27 13.10 -31.76 12.72
N PRO A 28 14.29 -32.34 12.89
CA PRO A 28 15.51 -31.55 12.98
C PRO A 28 15.67 -30.63 11.77
N GLY A 29 15.91 -29.32 12.02
CA GLY A 29 16.01 -28.30 10.96
C GLY A 29 14.72 -27.55 10.67
N THR A 30 13.58 -27.91 11.29
CA THR A 30 12.33 -27.13 11.15
C THR A 30 12.46 -25.76 11.80
N ILE A 31 12.03 -24.73 11.09
CA ILE A 31 12.05 -23.35 11.61
C ILE A 31 10.90 -23.18 12.60
N LEU A 32 11.24 -22.95 13.87
CA LEU A 32 10.26 -22.83 14.97
C LEU A 32 9.65 -21.44 15.07
N ALA A 33 10.46 -20.41 14.88
CA ALA A 33 10.03 -19.03 14.97
C ALA A 33 10.80 -18.15 13.98
N LYS A 34 10.13 -17.16 13.43
CA LYS A 34 10.70 -16.14 12.55
C LYS A 34 10.81 -14.83 13.32
N ILE A 35 12.02 -14.35 13.49
CA ILE A 35 12.28 -13.02 14.00
C ILE A 35 12.40 -12.12 12.78
N GLN A 36 11.47 -11.19 12.61
CA GLN A 36 11.69 -10.08 11.70
C GLN A 36 12.81 -9.24 12.31
N ARG A 37 14.05 -9.55 12.00
CA ARG A 37 15.10 -8.54 12.16
C ARG A 37 14.71 -7.44 11.17
N GLU A 38 14.30 -6.30 11.67
CA GLU A 38 14.52 -5.06 10.96
C GLU A 38 16.04 -4.99 10.79
N PHE A 39 16.54 -5.58 9.71
CA PHE A 39 17.91 -5.38 9.31
C PHE A 39 18.08 -3.89 9.23
N GLY A 40 19.03 -3.43 10.04
CA GLY A 40 19.24 -2.05 10.36
C GLY A 40 19.00 -1.23 9.10
N LYS A 41 18.02 -0.33 9.24
CA LYS A 41 17.76 0.68 8.25
C LYS A 41 19.12 1.03 7.70
N THR A 42 19.36 0.66 6.46
CA THR A 42 20.47 1.21 5.72
C THR A 42 20.39 2.67 6.10
N ARG A 43 21.41 3.17 6.77
CA ARG A 43 21.60 4.59 6.97
C ARG A 43 21.83 5.14 5.57
N ASP A 44 20.78 5.02 4.77
CA ASP A 44 20.74 5.64 3.48
C ASP A 44 20.77 7.13 3.78
N ILE A 45 21.73 7.81 3.19
CA ILE A 45 22.00 9.23 3.32
C ILE A 45 20.75 10.08 2.99
N THR A 46 19.73 9.47 2.38
CA THR A 46 18.37 10.01 2.16
C THR A 46 17.45 9.94 3.41
N GLY A 47 17.95 9.46 4.55
CA GLY A 47 17.22 9.53 5.82
C GLY A 47 17.15 10.98 6.31
N GLY A 48 15.97 11.48 6.62
CA GLY A 48 15.76 12.83 7.14
C GLY A 48 14.79 13.66 6.30
N LEU A 49 14.99 14.97 6.24
CA LEU A 49 14.10 15.90 5.53
C LEU A 49 13.86 15.54 4.05
N PRO A 50 14.87 15.08 3.25
CA PRO A 50 14.61 14.65 1.88
C PRO A 50 13.63 13.50 1.78
N ARG A 51 13.63 12.55 2.74
CA ARG A 51 12.66 11.46 2.77
C ARG A 51 11.24 11.95 3.04
N VAL A 52 11.09 12.94 3.92
CA VAL A 52 9.79 13.56 4.19
C VAL A 52 9.25 14.25 2.94
N GLU A 53 10.13 14.95 2.20
CA GLU A 53 9.76 15.57 0.92
C GLU A 53 9.27 14.51 -0.10
N GLU A 54 10.03 13.42 -0.27
CA GLU A 54 9.62 12.33 -1.17
C GLU A 54 8.24 11.76 -0.82
N LEU A 55 7.97 11.58 0.48
CA LEU A 55 6.68 11.05 0.95
C LEU A 55 5.53 12.03 0.71
N PHE A 56 5.72 13.31 0.99
CA PHE A 56 4.69 14.33 0.72
C PHE A 56 4.49 14.62 -0.76
N GLU A 57 5.52 14.46 -1.58
CA GLU A 57 5.37 14.55 -3.04
C GLU A 57 4.87 13.24 -3.68
N ALA A 58 4.64 12.20 -2.87
CA ALA A 58 4.24 10.88 -3.34
C ALA A 58 5.14 10.38 -4.49
N ARG A 59 6.44 10.64 -4.39
CA ARG A 59 7.41 10.21 -5.42
C ARG A 59 7.64 8.70 -5.31
N PRO A 60 7.60 7.96 -6.42
CA PRO A 60 7.98 6.55 -6.41
C PRO A 60 9.45 6.43 -6.01
N PRO A 61 9.80 5.52 -5.10
CA PRO A 61 11.19 5.30 -4.70
C PRO A 61 12.02 4.72 -5.85
N LYS A 62 13.34 5.00 -5.87
CA LYS A 62 14.26 4.53 -6.92
C LYS A 62 14.30 3.02 -7.05
N SER A 63 14.14 2.30 -5.94
CA SER A 63 14.12 0.82 -5.88
C SER A 63 12.95 0.39 -5.00
N PRO A 64 11.71 0.40 -5.54
CA PRO A 64 10.54 0.05 -4.76
C PRO A 64 10.56 -1.41 -4.33
N ALA A 65 10.08 -1.69 -3.14
CA ALA A 65 9.78 -3.04 -2.72
C ALA A 65 8.63 -3.59 -3.56
N THR A 66 8.76 -4.80 -4.05
CA THR A 66 7.64 -5.50 -4.68
C THR A 66 6.69 -5.98 -3.60
N ILE A 67 5.41 -5.70 -3.78
CA ILE A 67 4.32 -6.13 -2.89
C ILE A 67 3.38 -7.09 -3.61
N SER A 68 2.71 -7.97 -2.86
CA SER A 68 1.72 -8.87 -3.44
C SER A 68 0.42 -8.12 -3.73
N GLU A 69 -0.14 -8.30 -4.92
CA GLU A 69 -1.45 -7.75 -5.30
C GLU A 69 -2.61 -8.62 -4.82
N ILE A 70 -2.35 -9.90 -4.60
CA ILE A 70 -3.38 -10.88 -4.22
C ILE A 70 -2.97 -11.68 -2.98
N ASP A 71 -3.95 -12.22 -2.29
CA ASP A 71 -3.72 -13.24 -1.26
C ASP A 71 -3.36 -14.55 -1.92
N GLY A 72 -2.44 -15.32 -1.37
CA GLY A 72 -2.11 -16.63 -1.93
C GLY A 72 -0.86 -17.26 -1.34
N VAL A 73 -0.46 -18.37 -1.93
CA VAL A 73 0.77 -19.09 -1.59
C VAL A 73 1.86 -18.76 -2.60
N LEU A 74 3.01 -18.42 -2.09
CA LEU A 74 4.15 -18.01 -2.87
C LEU A 74 4.92 -19.22 -3.39
N ARG A 75 5.30 -19.19 -4.66
CA ARG A 75 6.16 -20.20 -5.31
C ARG A 75 7.29 -19.51 -6.05
N PHE A 76 8.50 -19.97 -5.81
CA PHE A 76 9.67 -19.49 -6.55
C PHE A 76 9.76 -20.20 -7.90
N GLY A 77 9.86 -19.40 -8.95
CA GLY A 77 10.14 -19.87 -10.30
C GLY A 77 11.63 -19.88 -10.62
N GLU A 78 11.94 -20.18 -11.87
CA GLU A 78 13.31 -20.21 -12.38
C GLU A 78 13.89 -18.80 -12.53
N VAL A 79 15.22 -18.73 -12.41
CA VAL A 79 15.97 -17.50 -12.73
C VAL A 79 16.23 -17.48 -14.25
N LYS A 80 15.57 -16.54 -14.95
CA LYS A 80 15.77 -16.35 -16.40
C LYS A 80 16.30 -14.94 -16.68
N LYS A 81 17.36 -14.84 -17.45
CA LYS A 81 17.98 -13.56 -17.87
C LYS A 81 18.32 -12.61 -16.71
N GLY A 82 18.76 -13.15 -15.57
CA GLY A 82 19.09 -12.34 -14.39
C GLY A 82 17.87 -11.85 -13.58
N LEU A 83 16.67 -12.33 -13.91
CA LEU A 83 15.45 -12.06 -13.18
C LEU A 83 14.95 -13.35 -12.52
N ARG A 84 14.59 -13.27 -11.24
CA ARG A 84 13.91 -14.35 -10.53
C ARG A 84 12.40 -14.16 -10.67
N GLU A 85 11.71 -15.18 -11.10
CA GLU A 85 10.25 -15.19 -11.10
C GLU A 85 9.74 -15.64 -9.75
N ILE A 86 8.75 -14.91 -9.22
CA ILE A 86 8.01 -15.25 -8.03
C ILE A 86 6.54 -15.27 -8.40
N ARG A 87 5.86 -16.36 -8.08
CA ARG A 87 4.43 -16.51 -8.36
C ARG A 87 3.67 -16.56 -7.06
N VAL A 88 2.61 -15.82 -6.98
CA VAL A 88 1.61 -15.92 -5.91
C VAL A 88 0.40 -16.60 -6.52
N VAL A 89 0.03 -17.75 -5.96
CA VAL A 89 -1.07 -18.57 -6.44
C VAL A 89 -2.18 -18.59 -5.40
N ASN A 90 -3.39 -18.27 -5.85
CA ASN A 90 -4.60 -18.37 -5.05
C ASN A 90 -5.59 -19.25 -5.80
N ASP A 91 -5.83 -20.44 -5.28
CA ASP A 91 -6.72 -21.43 -5.91
C ASP A 91 -8.22 -21.05 -5.82
N GLU A 92 -8.55 -20.00 -5.04
CA GLU A 92 -9.94 -19.54 -4.84
C GLU A 92 -10.38 -18.48 -5.88
N LEU A 93 -9.46 -17.92 -6.66
CA LEU A 93 -9.75 -16.86 -7.64
C LEU A 93 -9.65 -17.38 -9.08
N GLU A 94 -10.56 -16.93 -9.96
CA GLU A 94 -10.55 -17.31 -11.40
C GLU A 94 -9.25 -16.88 -12.12
N GLU A 95 -8.66 -15.75 -11.73
CA GLU A 95 -7.32 -15.28 -12.15
C GLU A 95 -6.33 -15.37 -11.00
N GLY A 96 -6.22 -16.56 -10.38
CA GLY A 96 -5.53 -16.76 -9.12
C GLY A 96 -4.01 -16.77 -9.18
N GLU A 97 -3.36 -16.43 -10.29
CA GLU A 97 -1.91 -16.42 -10.40
C GLU A 97 -1.39 -15.03 -10.79
N ARG A 98 -0.45 -14.49 -9.98
CA ARG A 98 0.31 -13.28 -10.30
C ARG A 98 1.80 -13.59 -10.30
N THR A 99 2.48 -13.18 -11.36
CA THR A 99 3.92 -13.40 -11.53
C THR A 99 4.69 -12.09 -11.39
N TYR A 100 5.62 -12.07 -10.46
CA TYR A 100 6.52 -10.94 -10.20
C TYR A 100 7.93 -11.27 -10.67
N LYS A 101 8.59 -10.34 -11.37
CA LYS A 101 9.96 -10.50 -11.87
C LYS A 101 10.88 -9.58 -11.08
N LEU A 102 11.77 -10.15 -10.31
CA LEU A 102 12.70 -9.44 -9.45
C LEU A 102 14.13 -9.61 -9.96
N PRO A 103 14.96 -8.54 -9.94
CA PRO A 103 16.37 -8.66 -10.27
C PRO A 103 17.07 -9.71 -9.37
N HIS A 104 17.95 -10.48 -9.97
CA HIS A 104 18.78 -11.43 -9.19
C HIS A 104 19.69 -10.64 -8.24
N GLY A 105 19.62 -10.92 -6.95
CA GLY A 105 20.33 -10.17 -5.92
C GLY A 105 19.42 -9.30 -5.05
N THR A 106 18.15 -9.14 -5.42
CA THR A 106 17.18 -8.51 -4.52
C THR A 106 16.93 -9.39 -3.30
N HIS A 107 17.06 -8.83 -2.12
CA HIS A 107 16.77 -9.53 -0.88
C HIS A 107 15.27 -9.78 -0.75
N LEU A 108 14.88 -11.05 -0.62
CA LEU A 108 13.50 -11.46 -0.43
C LEU A 108 13.18 -11.53 1.06
N ARG A 109 11.98 -11.07 1.43
CA ARG A 109 11.47 -11.16 2.80
C ARG A 109 10.63 -12.40 3.04
N VAL A 110 10.34 -13.14 1.99
CA VAL A 110 9.41 -14.27 1.95
C VAL A 110 10.12 -15.54 1.53
N HIS A 111 9.55 -16.69 1.91
CA HIS A 111 10.07 -18.01 1.61
C HIS A 111 9.14 -18.74 0.65
N ASP A 112 9.71 -19.75 -0.04
CA ASP A 112 8.92 -20.62 -0.89
C ASP A 112 7.86 -21.39 -0.09
N GLY A 113 6.61 -21.42 -0.56
CA GLY A 113 5.47 -21.98 0.13
C GLY A 113 4.87 -21.11 1.24
N GLU A 114 5.34 -19.90 1.47
CA GLU A 114 4.77 -18.98 2.46
C GLU A 114 3.43 -18.41 1.98
N SER A 115 2.44 -18.35 2.87
CA SER A 115 1.18 -17.66 2.61
C SER A 115 1.35 -16.16 2.80
N VAL A 116 1.02 -15.40 1.78
CA VAL A 116 1.09 -13.93 1.76
C VAL A 116 -0.29 -13.34 1.55
N LYS A 117 -0.49 -12.13 2.07
CA LYS A 117 -1.71 -11.34 1.87
C LYS A 117 -1.45 -10.21 0.89
N ALA A 118 -2.52 -9.73 0.25
CA ALA A 118 -2.46 -8.54 -0.58
C ALA A 118 -1.83 -7.37 0.17
N GLY A 119 -0.79 -6.77 -0.42
CA GLY A 119 0.03 -5.72 0.14
C GLY A 119 1.13 -6.16 1.11
N ASP A 120 1.43 -7.44 1.22
CA ASP A 120 2.63 -7.92 1.93
C ASP A 120 3.88 -7.71 1.06
N ARG A 121 4.99 -7.33 1.71
CA ARG A 121 6.27 -7.08 1.02
C ARG A 121 6.92 -8.40 0.63
N LEU A 122 7.16 -8.61 -0.64
CA LEU A 122 7.90 -9.76 -1.18
C LEU A 122 9.42 -9.51 -1.14
N SER A 123 9.84 -8.26 -1.39
CA SER A 123 11.24 -7.86 -1.37
C SER A 123 11.52 -6.78 -0.33
N GLU A 124 12.81 -6.55 -0.05
CA GLU A 124 13.25 -5.41 0.76
C GLU A 124 13.20 -4.11 -0.05
N GLY A 125 12.97 -3.01 0.64
CA GLY A 125 12.93 -1.68 0.07
C GLY A 125 11.77 -0.83 0.60
N PRO A 126 11.75 0.46 0.26
CA PRO A 126 10.60 1.32 0.53
C PRO A 126 9.42 0.94 -0.37
N ILE A 127 8.21 1.00 0.16
CA ILE A 127 7.00 0.74 -0.64
C ILE A 127 6.62 2.01 -1.39
N ASP A 128 6.10 1.85 -2.61
CA ASP A 128 5.45 2.92 -3.34
C ASP A 128 4.07 3.20 -2.73
N PRO A 129 3.78 4.44 -2.30
CA PRO A 129 2.46 4.79 -1.79
C PRO A 129 1.31 4.56 -2.79
N HIS A 130 1.59 4.65 -4.09
CA HIS A 130 0.61 4.40 -5.14
C HIS A 130 0.19 2.92 -5.20
N ASP A 131 1.13 1.99 -4.99
CA ASP A 131 0.82 0.57 -4.95
C ASP A 131 -0.02 0.23 -3.71
N ILE A 132 0.26 0.86 -2.56
CA ILE A 132 -0.57 0.69 -1.36
C ILE A 132 -1.99 1.18 -1.64
N LEU A 133 -2.14 2.33 -2.33
CA LEU A 133 -3.45 2.88 -2.67
C LEU A 133 -4.27 1.93 -3.53
N SER A 134 -3.64 1.35 -4.55
CA SER A 134 -4.31 0.44 -5.49
C SER A 134 -4.71 -0.89 -4.85
N ILE A 135 -3.89 -1.42 -3.93
CA ILE A 135 -4.07 -2.76 -3.36
C ILE A 135 -4.86 -2.71 -2.05
N LYS A 136 -4.47 -1.84 -1.11
CA LYS A 136 -5.05 -1.77 0.25
C LYS A 136 -6.04 -0.61 0.44
N GLY A 137 -6.08 0.32 -0.51
CA GLY A 137 -6.99 1.46 -0.46
C GLY A 137 -6.49 2.65 0.38
N GLU A 138 -7.33 3.67 0.48
CA GLU A 138 -6.97 4.98 1.03
C GLU A 138 -6.55 4.96 2.50
N LYS A 139 -7.24 4.20 3.35
CA LYS A 139 -6.93 4.14 4.78
C LYS A 139 -5.53 3.61 5.04
N ALA A 140 -5.12 2.58 4.29
CA ALA A 140 -3.80 1.99 4.42
C ALA A 140 -2.68 2.96 3.98
N VAL A 141 -2.93 3.76 2.93
CA VAL A 141 -1.99 4.80 2.50
C VAL A 141 -1.86 5.91 3.54
N GLN A 142 -2.98 6.35 4.13
CA GLN A 142 -2.96 7.36 5.18
C GLN A 142 -2.14 6.90 6.38
N GLU A 143 -2.37 5.68 6.84
CA GLU A 143 -1.61 5.08 7.95
C GLU A 143 -0.12 4.89 7.60
N TYR A 144 0.18 4.42 6.39
CA TYR A 144 1.54 4.25 5.91
C TYR A 144 2.31 5.58 5.88
N LEU A 145 1.75 6.62 5.23
CA LEU A 145 2.38 7.94 5.14
C LEU A 145 2.58 8.56 6.51
N LEU A 146 1.57 8.49 7.39
CA LEU A 146 1.67 8.98 8.75
C LEU A 146 2.83 8.32 9.51
N ASN A 147 2.89 6.99 9.49
CA ASN A 147 3.90 6.23 10.21
C ASN A 147 5.32 6.49 9.67
N GLU A 148 5.52 6.48 8.36
CA GLU A 148 6.82 6.73 7.73
C GLU A 148 7.32 8.15 8.03
N ILE A 149 6.46 9.16 7.93
CA ILE A 149 6.83 10.55 8.22
C ILE A 149 7.15 10.72 9.69
N GLN A 150 6.30 10.21 10.59
CA GLN A 150 6.54 10.27 12.04
C GLN A 150 7.84 9.56 12.43
N GLU A 151 8.15 8.46 11.78
CA GLU A 151 9.38 7.73 12.04
C GLU A 151 10.62 8.58 11.72
N VAL A 152 10.62 9.28 10.59
CA VAL A 152 11.71 10.19 10.22
C VAL A 152 11.88 11.29 11.28
N TYR A 153 10.79 11.93 11.70
CA TYR A 153 10.85 12.98 12.73
C TYR A 153 11.29 12.44 14.09
N ARG A 154 10.83 11.28 14.50
CA ARG A 154 11.24 10.61 15.76
C ARG A 154 12.74 10.30 15.78
N LEU A 155 13.29 9.85 14.64
CA LEU A 155 14.72 9.59 14.50
C LEU A 155 15.57 10.85 14.65
N GLN A 156 15.01 12.02 14.32
CA GLN A 156 15.65 13.32 14.51
C GLN A 156 15.33 13.96 15.88
N GLY A 157 14.61 13.28 16.76
CA GLY A 157 14.24 13.79 18.08
C GLY A 157 13.12 14.84 18.07
N VAL A 158 12.46 15.05 16.94
CA VAL A 158 11.37 16.02 16.79
C VAL A 158 10.04 15.34 17.07
N LYS A 159 9.24 15.93 17.98
CA LYS A 159 7.90 15.45 18.29
C LYS A 159 6.86 16.33 17.58
N ILE A 160 6.13 15.74 16.66
CA ILE A 160 5.03 16.39 15.92
C ILE A 160 3.74 15.64 16.23
N ASN A 161 2.64 16.37 16.39
CA ASN A 161 1.33 15.73 16.57
C ASN A 161 0.85 15.19 15.22
N ASP A 162 0.30 13.98 15.23
CA ASP A 162 -0.19 13.25 14.07
C ASP A 162 -1.18 14.06 13.23
N LYS A 163 -2.02 14.88 13.88
CA LYS A 163 -3.03 15.72 13.22
C LYS A 163 -2.47 16.67 12.16
N HIS A 164 -1.24 17.14 12.33
CA HIS A 164 -0.61 18.03 11.34
C HIS A 164 -0.29 17.28 10.04
N ILE A 165 0.19 16.04 10.17
CA ILE A 165 0.50 15.16 9.03
C ILE A 165 -0.80 14.67 8.40
N GLU A 166 -1.77 14.23 9.20
CA GLU A 166 -3.08 13.77 8.73
C GLU A 166 -3.80 14.81 7.88
N MET A 167 -3.73 16.10 8.28
CA MET A 167 -4.31 17.20 7.51
C MET A 167 -3.70 17.31 6.10
N ILE A 168 -2.38 17.16 6.00
CA ILE A 168 -1.68 17.21 4.72
C ILE A 168 -2.03 15.99 3.87
N VAL A 169 -1.97 14.80 4.45
CA VAL A 169 -2.31 13.55 3.74
C VAL A 169 -3.76 13.54 3.26
N ARG A 170 -4.68 14.11 4.03
CA ARG A 170 -6.07 14.31 3.61
C ARG A 170 -6.17 15.15 2.34
N GLN A 171 -5.37 16.23 2.23
CA GLN A 171 -5.37 17.07 1.02
C GLN A 171 -4.77 16.33 -0.19
N MET A 172 -3.78 15.47 0.03
CA MET A 172 -3.19 14.64 -1.03
C MET A 172 -4.20 13.65 -1.64
N LEU A 173 -5.22 13.21 -0.87
CA LEU A 173 -6.25 12.26 -1.27
C LEU A 173 -7.61 12.92 -1.60
N GLN A 174 -7.67 14.24 -1.70
CA GLN A 174 -8.91 14.97 -1.92
C GLN A 174 -9.45 14.83 -3.34
N ARG A 175 -8.60 14.54 -4.30
CA ARG A 175 -8.95 14.41 -5.72
C ARG A 175 -9.15 12.97 -6.12
N VAL A 176 -10.06 12.76 -7.06
CA VAL A 176 -10.36 11.45 -7.65
C VAL A 176 -10.30 11.54 -9.16
N ARG A 177 -9.94 10.44 -9.81
CA ARG A 177 -9.96 10.32 -11.27
C ARG A 177 -11.22 9.60 -11.68
N VAL A 178 -11.99 10.17 -12.59
CA VAL A 178 -13.17 9.55 -13.17
C VAL A 178 -12.73 8.43 -14.12
N THR A 179 -13.13 7.19 -13.85
CA THR A 179 -12.87 6.02 -14.72
C THR A 179 -14.02 5.78 -15.70
N ASP A 180 -15.25 5.96 -15.23
CA ASP A 180 -16.45 5.81 -16.04
C ASP A 180 -17.37 6.99 -15.71
N PRO A 181 -17.63 7.88 -16.67
CA PRO A 181 -18.47 9.06 -16.42
C PRO A 181 -19.95 8.72 -16.28
N GLY A 182 -20.42 7.54 -16.73
CA GLY A 182 -21.84 7.23 -16.79
C GLY A 182 -22.64 8.32 -17.49
N ASP A 183 -23.78 8.72 -16.91
CA ASP A 183 -24.64 9.80 -17.40
C ASP A 183 -24.39 11.15 -16.68
N THR A 184 -23.19 11.34 -16.12
CA THR A 184 -22.79 12.59 -15.48
C THR A 184 -22.17 13.56 -16.47
N LYS A 185 -21.92 14.81 -16.03
CA LYS A 185 -21.23 15.83 -16.83
C LYS A 185 -19.71 15.63 -16.93
N PHE A 186 -19.16 14.63 -16.24
CA PHE A 186 -17.72 14.40 -16.22
C PHE A 186 -17.21 13.75 -17.50
N LEU A 187 -15.92 13.92 -17.76
CA LEU A 187 -15.21 13.23 -18.84
C LEU A 187 -14.37 12.08 -18.27
N GLU A 188 -14.20 11.03 -19.05
CA GLU A 188 -13.29 9.93 -18.71
C GLU A 188 -11.86 10.45 -18.50
N GLY A 189 -11.21 10.00 -17.41
CA GLY A 189 -9.88 10.46 -17.01
C GLY A 189 -9.82 11.84 -16.35
N GLN A 190 -10.94 12.54 -16.22
CA GLN A 190 -10.99 13.85 -15.56
C GLN A 190 -10.65 13.72 -14.08
N VAL A 191 -9.84 14.65 -13.57
CA VAL A 191 -9.53 14.77 -12.13
C VAL A 191 -10.44 15.82 -11.51
N VAL A 192 -11.27 15.39 -10.58
CA VAL A 192 -12.27 16.22 -9.89
C VAL A 192 -12.13 16.16 -8.39
N SER A 193 -12.72 17.11 -7.68
CA SER A 193 -12.78 17.00 -6.21
C SER A 193 -13.75 15.89 -5.79
N ARG A 194 -13.42 15.16 -4.75
CA ARG A 194 -14.30 14.12 -4.19
C ARG A 194 -15.67 14.68 -3.83
N ALA A 195 -15.72 15.87 -3.26
CA ALA A 195 -16.98 16.50 -2.87
C ALA A 195 -17.89 16.79 -4.08
N GLU A 196 -17.32 17.27 -5.19
CA GLU A 196 -18.05 17.50 -6.43
C GLU A 196 -18.53 16.18 -7.05
N PHE A 197 -17.67 15.16 -7.09
CA PHE A 197 -18.01 13.83 -7.58
C PHE A 197 -19.15 13.20 -6.77
N GLU A 198 -19.09 13.24 -5.45
CA GLU A 198 -20.14 12.72 -4.57
C GLU A 198 -21.44 13.49 -4.68
N LYS A 199 -21.37 14.82 -4.90
CA LYS A 199 -22.55 15.65 -5.13
C LYS A 199 -23.28 15.23 -6.40
N GLU A 200 -22.56 15.12 -7.51
CA GLU A 200 -23.14 14.72 -8.80
C GLU A 200 -23.78 13.33 -8.75
N ASN A 201 -23.11 12.38 -8.11
CA ASN A 201 -23.67 11.03 -7.94
C ASN A 201 -24.90 11.02 -7.00
N ARG A 202 -24.96 11.90 -6.00
CA ARG A 202 -26.17 12.07 -5.19
C ARG A 202 -27.34 12.64 -6.00
N ASP A 203 -27.09 13.64 -6.82
CA ASP A 203 -28.10 14.24 -7.69
C ASP A 203 -28.68 13.19 -8.66
N ILE A 204 -27.83 12.32 -9.24
CA ILE A 204 -28.27 11.17 -10.04
C ILE A 204 -29.10 10.17 -9.20
N ALA A 205 -28.62 9.85 -8.00
CA ALA A 205 -29.35 8.94 -7.11
C ALA A 205 -30.73 9.46 -6.73
N GLU A 206 -30.84 10.77 -6.48
CA GLU A 206 -32.13 11.45 -6.23
C GLU A 206 -33.04 11.41 -7.45
N HIS A 207 -32.51 11.68 -8.64
CA HIS A 207 -33.24 11.58 -9.89
C HIS A 207 -33.78 10.16 -10.14
N ASN A 208 -33.05 9.13 -9.73
CA ASN A 208 -33.44 7.73 -9.87
C ASN A 208 -34.47 7.26 -8.86
N LYS A 209 -34.69 7.96 -7.73
CA LYS A 209 -35.60 7.54 -6.64
C LYS A 209 -37.06 7.40 -7.05
N GLY A 210 -37.52 7.94 -8.14
CA GLY A 210 -38.92 7.78 -8.62
C GLY A 210 -39.07 6.80 -9.78
N LYS A 211 -38.03 6.28 -10.35
CA LYS A 211 -38.06 5.54 -11.59
C LYS A 211 -38.07 4.03 -11.37
N ARG A 212 -39.17 3.36 -11.80
CA ARG A 212 -39.35 1.90 -11.65
C ARG A 212 -38.65 1.08 -12.73
N LYS A 213 -38.51 1.61 -13.94
CA LYS A 213 -37.89 0.91 -15.08
C LYS A 213 -36.37 1.12 -15.07
N LYS A 214 -35.62 0.05 -15.27
CA LYS A 214 -34.15 0.07 -15.32
C LYS A 214 -33.62 0.94 -16.49
N ALA A 215 -34.36 0.97 -17.61
CA ALA A 215 -34.01 1.77 -18.79
C ALA A 215 -34.12 3.30 -18.59
N ASP A 216 -34.87 3.75 -17.57
CA ASP A 216 -35.06 5.18 -17.28
C ASP A 216 -34.10 5.69 -16.18
N LYS A 217 -33.24 4.82 -15.64
CA LYS A 217 -32.29 5.16 -14.58
C LYS A 217 -30.97 5.62 -15.20
N LEU A 218 -30.49 6.76 -14.73
CA LEU A 218 -29.18 7.29 -15.09
C LEU A 218 -28.07 6.48 -14.38
N ALA A 219 -27.00 6.20 -15.07
CA ALA A 219 -25.84 5.52 -14.53
C ALA A 219 -24.95 6.49 -13.73
N PRO A 220 -24.60 6.18 -12.48
CA PRO A 220 -23.67 7.01 -11.70
C PRO A 220 -22.25 6.87 -12.26
N ALA A 221 -21.44 7.92 -12.08
CA ALA A 221 -20.02 7.86 -12.41
C ALA A 221 -19.25 6.95 -11.44
N ARG A 222 -18.18 6.35 -11.95
CA ARG A 222 -17.20 5.59 -11.19
C ARG A 222 -15.87 6.33 -11.12
N HIS A 223 -15.13 6.12 -10.06
CA HIS A 223 -13.83 6.77 -9.85
C HIS A 223 -12.80 5.82 -9.28
N GLU A 224 -11.58 6.20 -9.47
CA GLU A 224 -10.39 5.65 -8.83
C GLU A 224 -9.82 6.69 -7.87
N ALA A 225 -9.40 6.25 -6.69
CA ALA A 225 -8.72 7.12 -5.73
C ALA A 225 -7.38 7.58 -6.31
N LEU A 226 -7.06 8.85 -6.13
CA LEU A 226 -5.84 9.45 -6.65
C LEU A 226 -5.03 10.04 -5.51
N LEU A 227 -3.76 9.65 -5.41
CA LEU A 227 -2.79 10.24 -4.50
C LEU A 227 -1.99 11.30 -5.25
N LEU A 228 -2.09 12.54 -4.83
CA LEU A 228 -1.33 13.66 -5.39
C LEU A 228 -0.24 14.10 -4.40
N GLY A 229 0.94 14.44 -4.92
CA GLY A 229 1.93 15.16 -4.14
C GLY A 229 1.42 16.55 -3.74
N ILE A 230 1.98 17.10 -2.66
CA ILE A 230 1.55 18.40 -2.11
C ILE A 230 1.60 19.53 -3.16
N THR A 231 2.63 19.56 -3.99
CA THR A 231 2.77 20.53 -5.09
C THR A 231 1.58 20.46 -6.06
N LYS A 232 1.25 19.27 -6.54
CA LYS A 232 0.12 19.09 -7.46
C LYS A 232 -1.21 19.35 -6.77
N ALA A 233 -1.37 18.91 -5.51
CA ALA A 233 -2.57 19.16 -4.73
C ALA A 233 -2.81 20.67 -4.50
N ALA A 234 -1.76 21.44 -4.22
CA ALA A 234 -1.85 22.89 -4.06
C ALA A 234 -2.23 23.62 -5.36
N LEU A 235 -1.66 23.19 -6.49
CA LEU A 235 -1.95 23.80 -7.81
C LEU A 235 -3.32 23.43 -8.37
N THR A 236 -3.88 22.28 -8.00
CA THR A 236 -5.19 21.82 -8.47
C THR A 236 -6.34 22.17 -7.53
N THR A 237 -6.08 22.98 -6.50
CA THR A 237 -7.11 23.46 -5.58
C THR A 237 -8.06 24.43 -6.27
N ASP A 238 -9.31 24.49 -5.82
CA ASP A 238 -10.31 25.44 -6.34
C ASP A 238 -10.05 26.87 -5.85
N SER A 239 -9.14 27.06 -4.89
CA SER A 239 -8.72 28.36 -4.39
C SER A 239 -7.58 28.95 -5.22
N PHE A 240 -7.91 29.96 -6.03
CA PHE A 240 -6.91 30.72 -6.80
C PHE A 240 -5.80 31.32 -5.91
N ILE A 241 -6.15 31.80 -4.72
CA ILE A 241 -5.18 32.39 -3.78
C ILE A 241 -4.18 31.34 -3.29
N SER A 242 -4.65 30.12 -2.99
CA SER A 242 -3.77 29.03 -2.56
C SER A 242 -2.80 28.61 -3.65
N ALA A 243 -3.28 28.47 -4.89
CA ALA A 243 -2.45 28.10 -6.03
C ALA A 243 -1.42 29.19 -6.35
N ALA A 244 -1.82 30.46 -6.34
CA ALA A 244 -0.93 31.59 -6.58
C ALA A 244 0.14 31.73 -5.48
N SER A 245 -0.25 31.61 -4.21
CA SER A 245 0.69 31.68 -3.09
C SER A 245 1.75 30.59 -3.16
N PHE A 246 1.37 29.38 -3.59
CA PHE A 246 2.35 28.29 -3.75
C PHE A 246 3.33 28.56 -4.91
N GLN A 247 2.89 29.19 -6.00
CA GLN A 247 3.78 29.55 -7.13
C GLN A 247 4.76 30.65 -6.80
N GLU A 248 4.39 31.60 -5.93
CA GLU A 248 5.23 32.72 -5.52
C GLU A 248 6.24 32.36 -4.42
N THR A 249 6.05 31.23 -3.71
CA THR A 249 6.98 30.76 -2.65
C THR A 249 8.03 29.83 -3.19
#